data_c461c17fdf29ee5585e1cce3ce6888a6
#
_entry.id   c461c17fdf29ee5585e1cce3ce6888a6
#
_cell.length_a   1.000
_cell.length_b   1.000
_cell.length_c   1.000
_cell.angle_alpha   90.00
_cell.angle_beta   90.00
_cell.angle_gamma   90.00
#
_symmetry.space_group_name_H-M   'P 1'
#
loop_
_entity.id
_entity.type
_entity.pdbx_description
1 polymer ?
#
loop_
_entity_poly.entity_id
_entity_poly.type
_entity_poly.pdbx_seq_one_letter_code
_entity_poly.pdbx_strand_id
1 'polypeptide(L)'
;MFSIKICVQVLFALLGVCTALELCTAPSAANSVAAVPEAAVPEAVVPAAQVPAEVAAAIADAARPPEEVARDGERRTAEALAFAGVGPGDRVADFMSGGAYFTRLFSRIVGDRGHVYAFLPEEQLTNCAASETAGTRALAGDAHYANITVLRASVDHFSAPEPLDLIWTSLNFHDLYDSFMGPANVPRVVASMFTALKPGGALVIIDHVAEPGSGVRDTESLHRIDPETIISTVRAAGFVLEAQSDLLRNVADHHDRVVFDPAIRGRTDQVVLKFIKPRESAARLHASLIVRQRGSDSRASPCTSPVCDKRRAIALTASAVTRNEN
;
A
#
# COMPACT_ATOMS: atom_id res chain seq x y z
N MET A 1 37.35 -3.95 19.88
CA MET A 1 37.79 -5.26 19.35
C MET A 1 36.53 -6.03 18.95
N PHE A 2 36.06 -5.85 17.73
CA PHE A 2 34.94 -6.63 17.21
C PHE A 2 35.37 -7.27 15.88
N SER A 3 35.24 -8.59 15.88
CA SER A 3 35.76 -9.49 14.84
C SER A 3 34.80 -9.50 13.66
N ILE A 4 35.25 -9.09 12.49
CA ILE A 4 34.57 -9.21 11.21
C ILE A 4 34.82 -10.64 10.70
N LYS A 5 33.78 -11.42 10.52
CA LYS A 5 33.86 -12.71 9.82
C LYS A 5 33.46 -12.52 8.35
N ILE A 6 34.52 -12.54 7.53
CA ILE A 6 34.40 -12.64 6.06
C ILE A 6 34.14 -14.11 5.73
N CYS A 7 33.08 -14.41 4.98
CA CYS A 7 32.85 -15.72 4.43
C CYS A 7 33.22 -15.75 2.96
N VAL A 8 34.21 -16.59 2.63
CA VAL A 8 34.87 -16.73 1.33
C VAL A 8 34.05 -17.68 0.44
N GLN A 9 33.93 -17.31 -0.82
CA GLN A 9 33.38 -18.08 -1.94
C GLN A 9 34.16 -19.38 -2.18
N VAL A 10 33.44 -20.43 -2.54
CA VAL A 10 34.02 -21.61 -3.19
C VAL A 10 33.36 -21.81 -4.56
N LEU A 11 34.19 -21.68 -5.57
CA LEU A 11 33.94 -21.90 -6.98
C LEU A 11 34.07 -23.41 -7.27
N PHE A 12 33.08 -24.02 -7.91
CA PHE A 12 33.24 -25.30 -8.59
C PHE A 12 32.68 -25.24 -10.00
N ALA A 13 33.62 -25.34 -10.94
CA ALA A 13 33.34 -25.60 -12.33
C ALA A 13 33.36 -27.13 -12.54
N LEU A 14 32.40 -27.69 -13.29
CA LEU A 14 32.54 -28.98 -13.92
C LEU A 14 31.81 -29.01 -15.27
N LEU A 15 32.55 -29.42 -16.26
CA LEU A 15 32.23 -29.60 -17.67
C LEU A 15 31.33 -30.82 -17.91
N GLY A 16 30.50 -30.69 -18.94
CA GLY A 16 30.37 -31.67 -20.02
C GLY A 16 29.26 -32.71 -19.89
N VAL A 17 28.37 -32.71 -20.80
CA VAL A 17 28.14 -33.70 -21.88
C VAL A 17 26.79 -33.42 -22.54
N CYS A 18 26.81 -33.13 -23.85
CA CYS A 18 25.65 -33.10 -24.75
C CYS A 18 25.12 -34.53 -25.00
N THR A 19 23.81 -34.72 -24.82
CA THR A 19 23.05 -35.73 -25.58
C THR A 19 21.77 -35.09 -26.08
N ALA A 20 21.67 -35.03 -27.41
CA ALA A 20 20.49 -34.59 -28.12
C ALA A 20 19.38 -35.65 -27.97
N LEU A 21 18.20 -35.20 -27.53
CA LEU A 21 16.95 -35.96 -27.63
C LEU A 21 15.93 -35.06 -28.34
N GLU A 22 15.65 -35.41 -29.61
CA GLU A 22 14.60 -34.77 -30.38
C GLU A 22 13.23 -35.16 -29.79
N LEU A 23 12.52 -34.22 -29.21
CA LEU A 23 11.11 -34.36 -28.87
C LEU A 23 10.27 -33.57 -29.88
N CYS A 24 9.43 -34.25 -30.60
CA CYS A 24 8.36 -33.69 -31.42
C CYS A 24 7.43 -32.84 -30.54
N THR A 25 7.45 -31.52 -30.73
CA THR A 25 6.47 -30.61 -30.11
C THR A 25 5.33 -30.35 -31.09
N ALA A 26 4.13 -30.81 -30.72
CA ALA A 26 2.88 -30.35 -31.35
C ALA A 26 2.64 -28.88 -31.00
N PRO A 27 2.09 -28.06 -31.90
CA PRO A 27 1.80 -26.68 -31.60
C PRO A 27 0.61 -26.58 -30.63
N SER A 28 0.90 -26.12 -29.44
CA SER A 28 -0.13 -25.68 -28.50
C SER A 28 -0.72 -24.36 -28.99
N ALA A 29 -2.01 -24.35 -29.29
CA ALA A 29 -2.75 -23.12 -29.58
C ALA A 29 -2.76 -22.24 -28.32
N ALA A 30 -1.90 -21.25 -28.27
CA ALA A 30 -1.94 -20.20 -27.25
C ALA A 30 -3.20 -19.37 -27.48
N ASN A 31 -4.18 -19.50 -26.58
CA ASN A 31 -5.28 -18.55 -26.47
C ASN A 31 -4.67 -17.21 -26.03
N SER A 32 -4.46 -16.33 -27.00
CA SER A 32 -4.19 -14.91 -26.76
C SER A 32 -5.41 -14.28 -26.10
N VAL A 33 -5.43 -14.18 -24.80
CA VAL A 33 -6.35 -13.29 -24.10
C VAL A 33 -5.89 -11.88 -24.43
N ALA A 34 -6.64 -11.19 -25.28
CA ALA A 34 -6.40 -9.79 -25.57
C ALA A 34 -6.44 -9.01 -24.26
N ALA A 35 -5.32 -8.39 -23.88
CA ALA A 35 -5.25 -7.46 -22.77
C ALA A 35 -6.22 -6.30 -23.08
N VAL A 36 -7.21 -6.12 -22.21
CA VAL A 36 -8.07 -4.94 -22.24
C VAL A 36 -7.15 -3.75 -21.95
N PRO A 37 -7.09 -2.71 -22.82
CA PRO A 37 -6.26 -1.56 -22.54
C PRO A 37 -6.74 -0.94 -21.22
N GLU A 38 -5.85 -0.92 -20.23
CA GLU A 38 -6.05 -0.22 -18.97
C GLU A 38 -6.25 1.26 -19.30
N ALA A 39 -7.43 1.79 -18.97
CA ALA A 39 -7.71 3.20 -19.18
C ALA A 39 -6.66 3.99 -18.39
N ALA A 40 -5.87 4.79 -19.08
CA ALA A 40 -4.89 5.67 -18.47
C ALA A 40 -5.62 6.50 -17.40
N VAL A 41 -5.19 6.38 -16.14
CA VAL A 41 -5.70 7.25 -15.08
C VAL A 41 -5.28 8.66 -15.46
N PRO A 42 -6.20 9.60 -15.62
CA PRO A 42 -5.82 10.96 -15.96
C PRO A 42 -4.87 11.47 -14.88
N GLU A 43 -3.69 11.93 -15.30
CA GLU A 43 -2.78 12.67 -14.44
C GLU A 43 -3.55 13.89 -13.94
N ALA A 44 -4.00 13.84 -12.69
CA ALA A 44 -4.63 14.98 -12.07
C ALA A 44 -3.54 16.00 -11.78
N VAL A 45 -3.23 16.84 -12.78
CA VAL A 45 -2.56 18.11 -12.55
C VAL A 45 -3.49 18.89 -11.63
N VAL A 46 -3.33 18.71 -10.32
CA VAL A 46 -4.00 19.55 -9.33
C VAL A 46 -3.45 20.96 -9.60
N PRO A 47 -4.26 21.92 -10.10
CA PRO A 47 -3.83 23.30 -10.17
C PRO A 47 -3.30 23.66 -8.80
N ALA A 48 -2.33 24.58 -8.66
CA ALA A 48 -1.79 25.01 -7.38
C ALA A 48 -2.99 25.34 -6.47
N ALA A 49 -3.51 24.32 -5.80
CA ALA A 49 -4.72 24.39 -5.03
C ALA A 49 -4.41 25.34 -3.90
N GLN A 50 -5.26 26.31 -3.71
CA GLN A 50 -5.16 27.22 -2.60
C GLN A 50 -5.09 26.35 -1.34
N VAL A 51 -3.97 26.44 -0.59
CA VAL A 51 -3.79 25.64 0.63
C VAL A 51 -4.98 25.92 1.56
N PRO A 52 -5.74 24.91 1.99
CA PRO A 52 -6.88 25.11 2.88
C PRO A 52 -6.46 25.87 4.14
N ALA A 53 -7.33 26.71 4.67
CA ALA A 53 -7.02 27.56 5.80
C ALA A 53 -6.62 26.76 7.05
N GLU A 54 -7.27 25.61 7.28
CA GLU A 54 -6.96 24.68 8.37
C GLU A 54 -5.59 24.04 8.21
N VAL A 55 -5.17 23.75 6.99
CA VAL A 55 -3.82 23.24 6.70
C VAL A 55 -2.78 24.31 6.96
N ALA A 56 -3.01 25.55 6.49
CA ALA A 56 -2.12 26.68 6.75
C ALA A 56 -1.99 26.97 8.26
N ALA A 57 -3.08 26.90 9.00
CA ALA A 57 -3.09 27.08 10.45
C ALA A 57 -2.32 25.95 11.18
N ALA A 58 -2.48 24.71 10.74
CA ALA A 58 -1.77 23.58 11.32
C ALA A 58 -0.24 23.66 11.08
N ILE A 59 0.18 24.12 9.91
CA ILE A 59 1.60 24.32 9.59
C ILE A 59 2.19 25.44 10.45
N ALA A 60 1.43 26.48 10.71
CA ALA A 60 1.84 27.63 11.52
C ALA A 60 1.75 27.40 13.05
N ASP A 61 1.35 26.19 13.49
CA ASP A 61 1.24 25.88 14.93
C ASP A 61 2.59 25.99 15.63
N ALA A 62 2.69 26.95 16.57
CA ALA A 62 3.93 27.24 17.31
C ALA A 62 4.35 26.11 18.28
N ALA A 63 3.47 25.15 18.57
CA ALA A 63 3.79 23.99 19.39
C ALA A 63 4.55 22.89 18.62
N ARG A 64 4.67 23.02 17.30
CA ARG A 64 5.45 22.07 16.48
C ARG A 64 6.95 22.18 16.76
N PRO A 65 7.67 21.06 16.86
CA PRO A 65 9.11 21.07 16.99
C PRO A 65 9.79 21.81 15.84
N PRO A 66 10.79 22.70 16.11
CA PRO A 66 11.45 23.47 15.06
C PRO A 66 12.11 22.59 13.96
N GLU A 67 12.62 21.41 14.33
CA GLU A 67 13.18 20.43 13.42
C GLU A 67 12.15 19.82 12.48
N GLU A 68 10.88 19.78 12.85
CA GLU A 68 9.78 19.39 11.96
C GLU A 68 9.43 20.51 11.00
N VAL A 69 9.31 21.74 11.51
CA VAL A 69 9.02 22.95 10.72
C VAL A 69 10.09 23.13 9.62
N ALA A 70 11.36 22.90 9.94
CA ALA A 70 12.46 23.00 8.98
C ALA A 70 12.32 22.04 7.79
N ARG A 71 11.52 20.97 7.92
CA ARG A 71 11.30 19.94 6.88
C ARG A 71 10.07 20.19 6.02
N ASP A 72 9.26 21.20 6.33
CA ASP A 72 7.99 21.45 5.62
C ASP A 72 8.21 21.73 4.13
N GLY A 73 9.25 22.48 3.78
CA GLY A 73 9.58 22.76 2.38
C GLY A 73 10.03 21.54 1.59
N GLU A 74 10.89 20.72 2.20
CA GLU A 74 11.39 19.47 1.60
C GLU A 74 10.27 18.46 1.36
N ARG A 75 9.31 18.38 2.30
CA ARG A 75 8.17 17.48 2.22
C ARG A 75 6.98 18.03 1.45
N ARG A 76 7.07 19.27 0.95
CA ARG A 76 5.93 19.94 0.31
C ARG A 76 4.65 19.78 1.13
N THR A 77 4.77 19.97 2.45
CA THR A 77 3.78 19.57 3.47
C THR A 77 2.40 20.16 3.21
N ALA A 78 2.33 21.45 2.84
CA ALA A 78 1.05 22.12 2.57
C ALA A 78 0.32 21.45 1.40
N GLU A 79 1.02 21.20 0.32
CA GLU A 79 0.46 20.62 -0.89
C GLU A 79 0.13 19.13 -0.73
N ALA A 80 0.95 18.40 0.02
CA ALA A 80 0.70 16.99 0.31
C ALA A 80 -0.58 16.82 1.17
N LEU A 81 -0.78 17.67 2.17
CA LEU A 81 -2.00 17.68 3.00
C LEU A 81 -3.24 18.15 2.22
N ALA A 82 -3.08 19.14 1.34
CA ALA A 82 -4.15 19.58 0.43
C ALA A 82 -4.55 18.46 -0.55
N PHE A 83 -3.58 17.71 -1.10
CA PHE A 83 -3.83 16.53 -1.94
C PHE A 83 -4.57 15.42 -1.18
N ALA A 84 -4.23 15.18 0.08
CA ALA A 84 -4.94 14.21 0.92
C ALA A 84 -6.43 14.58 1.07
N GLY A 85 -6.73 15.87 1.15
CA GLY A 85 -8.10 16.37 1.30
C GLY A 85 -8.68 16.17 2.69
N VAL A 86 -7.80 16.11 3.72
CA VAL A 86 -8.21 16.01 5.12
C VAL A 86 -8.81 17.35 5.58
N GLY A 87 -9.87 17.28 6.38
CA GLY A 87 -10.57 18.45 6.86
C GLY A 87 -11.07 18.37 8.31
N PRO A 88 -11.68 19.47 8.82
CA PRO A 88 -12.21 19.52 10.18
C PRO A 88 -13.28 18.45 10.45
N GLY A 89 -13.11 17.71 11.53
CA GLY A 89 -14.04 16.67 11.97
C GLY A 89 -13.72 15.26 11.45
N ASP A 90 -12.70 15.11 10.59
CA ASP A 90 -12.31 13.82 10.05
C ASP A 90 -11.72 12.89 11.13
N ARG A 91 -11.83 11.58 10.87
CA ARG A 91 -11.17 10.50 11.59
C ARG A 91 -9.99 10.02 10.76
N VAL A 92 -8.78 10.27 11.23
CA VAL A 92 -7.55 10.02 10.49
C VAL A 92 -6.70 8.96 11.20
N ALA A 93 -6.17 7.99 10.47
CA ALA A 93 -5.07 7.17 10.97
C ALA A 93 -3.76 7.58 10.30
N ASP A 94 -2.75 7.92 11.10
CA ASP A 94 -1.36 8.05 10.69
C ASP A 94 -0.68 6.71 10.89
N PHE A 95 -0.59 5.94 9.80
CA PHE A 95 -0.10 4.56 9.83
C PHE A 95 1.44 4.54 9.81
N MET A 96 2.03 3.93 10.83
CA MET A 96 3.48 3.97 11.11
C MET A 96 3.95 5.40 11.36
N SER A 97 3.30 6.06 12.31
CA SER A 97 3.43 7.51 12.60
C SER A 97 4.83 7.98 13.04
N GLY A 98 5.74 7.03 13.38
CA GLY A 98 7.15 7.31 13.69
C GLY A 98 7.35 8.43 14.71
N GLY A 99 7.98 9.52 14.29
CA GLY A 99 8.24 10.72 15.11
C GLY A 99 7.05 11.67 15.26
N ALA A 100 5.86 11.34 14.71
CA ALA A 100 4.62 12.12 14.80
C ALA A 100 4.58 13.40 13.94
N TYR A 101 5.40 13.51 12.92
CA TYR A 101 5.40 14.70 12.07
C TYR A 101 4.02 15.02 11.49
N PHE A 102 3.39 14.07 10.79
CA PHE A 102 2.05 14.25 10.23
C PHE A 102 0.95 14.15 11.29
N THR A 103 1.14 13.35 12.32
CA THR A 103 0.19 13.19 13.42
C THR A 103 -0.17 14.53 14.06
N ARG A 104 0.81 15.40 14.34
CA ARG A 104 0.58 16.74 14.91
C ARG A 104 -0.21 17.61 13.95
N LEU A 105 0.14 17.62 12.67
CA LEU A 105 -0.55 18.36 11.64
C LEU A 105 -2.01 17.92 11.50
N PHE A 106 -2.25 16.62 11.41
CA PHE A 106 -3.61 16.07 11.36
C PHE A 106 -4.43 16.47 12.58
N SER A 107 -3.87 16.39 13.78
CA SER A 107 -4.56 16.80 15.01
C SER A 107 -5.10 18.23 14.92
N ARG A 108 -4.31 19.16 14.40
CA ARG A 108 -4.69 20.55 14.25
C ARG A 108 -5.71 20.79 13.13
N ILE A 109 -5.57 20.04 12.00
CA ILE A 109 -6.50 20.14 10.88
C ILE A 109 -7.88 19.61 11.26
N VAL A 110 -7.96 18.43 11.85
CA VAL A 110 -9.24 17.81 12.17
C VAL A 110 -9.95 18.51 13.35
N GLY A 111 -9.19 19.18 14.22
CA GLY A 111 -9.71 19.95 15.36
C GLY A 111 -10.47 19.11 16.38
N ASP A 112 -11.18 19.78 17.30
CA ASP A 112 -11.84 19.15 18.47
C ASP A 112 -12.95 18.16 18.10
N ARG A 113 -13.53 18.27 16.91
CA ARG A 113 -14.58 17.36 16.43
C ARG A 113 -14.03 16.17 15.67
N GLY A 114 -12.74 16.23 15.28
CA GLY A 114 -12.03 15.17 14.61
C GLY A 114 -11.21 14.32 15.59
N HIS A 115 -10.59 13.26 15.08
CA HIS A 115 -9.71 12.41 15.87
C HIS A 115 -8.57 11.84 15.04
N VAL A 116 -7.39 11.69 15.65
CA VAL A 116 -6.22 11.11 15.02
C VAL A 116 -5.78 9.85 15.75
N TYR A 117 -5.66 8.77 15.04
CA TYR A 117 -5.12 7.50 15.50
C TYR A 117 -3.69 7.35 15.01
N ALA A 118 -2.73 7.58 15.87
CA ALA A 118 -1.31 7.39 15.58
C ALA A 118 -0.95 5.91 15.79
N PHE A 119 -0.79 5.15 14.71
CA PHE A 119 -0.52 3.73 14.79
C PHE A 119 0.99 3.47 14.80
N LEU A 120 1.45 2.75 15.83
CA LEU A 120 2.81 2.26 16.00
C LEU A 120 2.79 0.73 16.01
N PRO A 121 3.28 0.07 14.96
CA PRO A 121 3.46 -1.38 14.94
C PRO A 121 4.36 -1.87 16.10
N GLU A 122 4.00 -2.99 16.71
CA GLU A 122 4.83 -3.62 17.75
C GLU A 122 6.19 -4.03 17.21
N GLU A 123 6.26 -4.42 15.96
CA GLU A 123 7.49 -4.74 15.23
C GLU A 123 8.45 -3.55 15.20
N GLN A 124 7.94 -2.36 14.87
CA GLN A 124 8.72 -1.12 14.88
C GLN A 124 9.19 -0.76 16.30
N LEU A 125 8.31 -0.91 17.31
CA LEU A 125 8.65 -0.65 18.71
C LEU A 125 9.73 -1.60 19.23
N THR A 126 9.81 -2.81 18.70
CA THR A 126 10.74 -3.86 19.14
C THR A 126 12.07 -3.78 18.41
N ASN A 127 12.03 -3.53 17.09
CA ASN A 127 13.17 -3.73 16.20
C ASN A 127 13.85 -2.42 15.77
N CYS A 128 13.20 -1.26 15.95
CA CYS A 128 13.79 0.05 15.65
C CYS A 128 14.30 0.77 16.90
N ALA A 129 15.10 1.81 16.68
CA ALA A 129 15.59 2.63 17.78
C ALA A 129 14.41 3.36 18.47
N ALA A 130 14.41 3.40 19.80
CA ALA A 130 13.36 4.04 20.59
C ALA A 130 13.15 5.52 20.24
N SER A 131 14.17 6.19 19.70
CA SER A 131 14.11 7.56 19.21
C SER A 131 13.19 7.74 18.02
N GLU A 132 13.03 6.72 17.17
CA GLU A 132 12.22 6.80 15.95
C GLU A 132 10.71 6.95 16.24
N THR A 133 10.27 6.42 17.39
CA THR A 133 8.87 6.48 17.81
C THR A 133 8.64 7.40 19.02
N ALA A 134 9.71 8.08 19.50
CA ALA A 134 9.65 8.89 20.71
C ALA A 134 8.63 10.04 20.59
N GLY A 135 8.55 10.69 19.42
CA GLY A 135 7.61 11.78 19.14
C GLY A 135 6.16 11.33 19.30
N THR A 136 5.77 10.23 18.66
CA THR A 136 4.39 9.70 18.78
C THR A 136 4.09 9.27 20.22
N ARG A 137 5.02 8.61 20.90
CA ARG A 137 4.81 8.21 22.30
C ARG A 137 4.65 9.40 23.24
N ALA A 138 5.33 10.51 22.95
CA ALA A 138 5.23 11.74 23.76
C ALA A 138 3.88 12.44 23.61
N LEU A 139 3.13 12.19 22.52
CA LEU A 139 1.79 12.78 22.34
C LEU A 139 0.73 12.16 23.24
N ALA A 140 0.99 10.98 23.82
CA ALA A 140 0.06 10.37 24.74
C ALA A 140 -0.07 11.23 26.01
N GLY A 141 -1.23 11.88 26.17
CA GLY A 141 -1.50 12.78 27.31
C GLY A 141 -1.04 14.24 27.11
N ASP A 142 -0.55 14.62 25.94
CA ASP A 142 -0.30 16.02 25.63
C ASP A 142 -1.63 16.76 25.42
N ALA A 143 -1.91 17.74 26.30
CA ALA A 143 -3.16 18.51 26.27
C ALA A 143 -3.33 19.35 25.00
N HIS A 144 -2.24 19.75 24.35
CA HIS A 144 -2.28 20.49 23.08
C HIS A 144 -2.79 19.62 21.91
N TYR A 145 -2.61 18.31 22.03
CA TYR A 145 -2.99 17.29 21.05
C TYR A 145 -3.99 16.28 21.65
N ALA A 146 -4.96 16.77 22.43
CA ALA A 146 -5.91 15.93 23.19
C ALA A 146 -6.79 15.01 22.33
N ASN A 147 -6.90 15.29 21.02
CA ASN A 147 -7.65 14.48 20.05
C ASN A 147 -6.79 13.40 19.37
N ILE A 148 -5.65 13.04 19.95
CA ILE A 148 -4.79 11.95 19.47
C ILE A 148 -4.91 10.72 20.36
N THR A 149 -5.07 9.56 19.76
CA THR A 149 -4.91 8.26 20.43
C THR A 149 -3.77 7.48 19.77
N VAL A 150 -2.81 7.04 20.59
CA VAL A 150 -1.74 6.14 20.12
C VAL A 150 -2.24 4.70 20.16
N LEU A 151 -2.31 4.07 19.00
CA LEU A 151 -2.65 2.66 18.84
C LEU A 151 -1.39 1.81 18.72
N ARG A 152 -1.41 0.63 19.34
CA ARG A 152 -0.31 -0.36 19.27
C ARG A 152 -0.89 -1.73 19.02
N ALA A 153 -0.40 -2.38 18.00
CA ALA A 153 -0.69 -3.78 17.68
C ALA A 153 0.38 -4.27 16.70
N SER A 154 0.42 -5.60 16.46
CA SER A 154 1.15 -6.12 15.30
C SER A 154 0.63 -5.47 14.03
N VAL A 155 1.51 -5.21 13.07
CA VAL A 155 1.16 -4.56 11.81
C VAL A 155 0.05 -5.28 11.05
N ASP A 156 0.02 -6.62 11.14
CA ASP A 156 -1.00 -7.48 10.54
C ASP A 156 -2.39 -7.36 11.19
N HIS A 157 -2.48 -6.69 12.35
CA HIS A 157 -3.70 -6.53 13.13
C HIS A 157 -4.13 -5.05 13.26
N PHE A 158 -3.72 -4.23 12.29
CA PHE A 158 -4.18 -2.83 12.27
C PHE A 158 -5.72 -2.77 12.31
N SER A 159 -6.23 -1.96 13.21
CA SER A 159 -7.65 -1.64 13.31
C SER A 159 -7.83 -0.27 13.98
N ALA A 160 -8.95 0.39 13.70
CA ALA A 160 -9.33 1.63 14.36
C ALA A 160 -10.61 1.44 15.16
N PRO A 161 -10.80 2.18 16.29
CA PRO A 161 -12.00 2.06 17.13
C PRO A 161 -13.30 2.48 16.42
N GLU A 162 -13.18 3.31 15.37
CA GLU A 162 -14.29 3.81 14.57
C GLU A 162 -13.91 3.89 13.09
N PRO A 163 -14.88 3.96 12.16
CA PRO A 163 -14.58 4.07 10.74
C PRO A 163 -13.84 5.36 10.39
N LEU A 164 -12.80 5.25 9.58
CA LEU A 164 -11.89 6.34 9.23
C LEU A 164 -12.31 7.05 7.94
N ASP A 165 -12.02 8.35 7.86
CA ASP A 165 -12.11 9.16 6.64
C ASP A 165 -10.83 9.06 5.81
N LEU A 166 -9.67 9.00 6.48
CA LEU A 166 -8.36 8.96 5.87
C LEU A 166 -7.43 7.98 6.61
N ILE A 167 -6.69 7.19 5.86
CA ILE A 167 -5.45 6.54 6.31
C ILE A 167 -4.31 7.17 5.53
N TRP A 168 -3.29 7.58 6.26
CA TRP A 168 -2.07 8.20 5.73
C TRP A 168 -0.87 7.33 6.06
N THR A 169 0.02 7.12 5.12
CA THR A 169 1.34 6.51 5.33
C THR A 169 2.37 7.22 4.47
N SER A 170 3.54 7.54 5.05
CA SER A 170 4.55 8.34 4.36
C SER A 170 5.95 7.84 4.65
N LEU A 171 6.61 7.38 3.58
CA LEU A 171 7.99 6.90 3.56
C LEU A 171 8.20 5.64 4.42
N ASN A 172 7.20 4.75 4.44
CA ASN A 172 7.24 3.52 5.23
C ASN A 172 6.32 2.38 4.71
N PHE A 173 5.72 2.51 3.53
CA PHE A 173 4.98 1.40 2.93
C PHE A 173 5.95 0.30 2.45
N HIS A 174 7.14 0.68 1.97
CA HIS A 174 8.21 -0.26 1.61
C HIS A 174 8.66 -1.09 2.82
N ASP A 175 8.68 -0.53 4.03
CA ASP A 175 9.07 -1.20 5.27
C ASP A 175 8.22 -2.44 5.58
N LEU A 176 6.99 -2.53 5.05
CA LEU A 176 6.13 -3.70 5.20
C LEU A 176 6.73 -4.97 4.56
N TYR A 177 7.71 -4.83 3.69
CA TYR A 177 8.43 -5.92 3.03
C TYR A 177 9.79 -6.22 3.68
N ASP A 178 10.22 -5.38 4.63
CA ASP A 178 11.54 -5.47 5.22
C ASP A 178 11.57 -6.42 6.43
N SER A 179 12.75 -6.99 6.67
CA SER A 179 12.94 -8.03 7.69
C SER A 179 12.64 -7.56 9.11
N PHE A 180 12.84 -6.27 9.41
CA PHE A 180 12.57 -5.72 10.73
C PHE A 180 11.09 -5.65 11.08
N MET A 181 10.21 -5.60 10.07
CA MET A 181 8.74 -5.68 10.28
C MET A 181 8.25 -7.11 10.53
N GLY A 182 9.18 -8.09 10.58
CA GLY A 182 8.82 -9.50 10.60
C GLY A 182 8.25 -9.94 9.24
N PRO A 183 7.80 -11.17 9.06
CA PRO A 183 7.13 -11.56 7.83
C PRO A 183 5.71 -10.96 7.77
N ALA A 184 5.61 -9.62 7.63
CA ALA A 184 4.33 -8.94 7.52
C ALA A 184 3.53 -9.47 6.33
N ASN A 185 2.26 -9.80 6.56
CA ASN A 185 1.36 -10.19 5.49
C ASN A 185 0.77 -8.95 4.82
N VAL A 186 1.51 -8.35 3.89
CA VAL A 186 1.13 -7.08 3.25
C VAL A 186 -0.29 -7.09 2.66
N PRO A 187 -0.76 -8.14 1.97
CA PRO A 187 -2.15 -8.23 1.54
C PRO A 187 -3.15 -8.14 2.71
N ARG A 188 -2.84 -8.73 3.86
CA ARG A 188 -3.67 -8.65 5.07
C ARG A 188 -3.65 -7.25 5.68
N VAL A 189 -2.49 -6.61 5.76
CA VAL A 189 -2.35 -5.22 6.23
C VAL A 189 -3.22 -4.29 5.38
N VAL A 190 -3.11 -4.37 4.05
CA VAL A 190 -3.90 -3.52 3.15
C VAL A 190 -5.40 -3.83 3.22
N ALA A 191 -5.78 -5.11 3.38
CA ALA A 191 -7.18 -5.49 3.60
C ALA A 191 -7.74 -4.94 4.93
N SER A 192 -6.92 -4.86 5.98
CA SER A 192 -7.30 -4.23 7.26
C SER A 192 -7.51 -2.73 7.11
N MET A 193 -6.65 -2.03 6.35
CA MET A 193 -6.84 -0.63 5.99
C MET A 193 -8.15 -0.41 5.23
N PHE A 194 -8.43 -1.28 4.24
CA PHE A 194 -9.70 -1.23 3.51
C PHE A 194 -10.90 -1.38 4.44
N THR A 195 -10.82 -2.30 5.39
CA THR A 195 -11.89 -2.54 6.36
C THR A 195 -12.10 -1.34 7.28
N ALA A 196 -11.02 -0.71 7.77
CA ALA A 196 -11.07 0.42 8.70
C ALA A 196 -11.65 1.70 8.08
N LEU A 197 -11.56 1.88 6.75
CA LEU A 197 -12.08 3.06 6.07
C LEU A 197 -13.60 3.02 5.89
N LYS A 198 -14.24 4.18 5.96
CA LYS A 198 -15.60 4.41 5.50
C LYS A 198 -15.71 4.16 3.99
N PRO A 199 -16.88 3.78 3.45
CA PRO A 199 -17.13 3.87 2.02
C PRO A 199 -16.93 5.31 1.51
N GLY A 200 -16.03 5.51 0.55
CA GLY A 200 -15.57 6.83 0.08
C GLY A 200 -14.38 7.40 0.86
N GLY A 201 -13.91 6.73 1.90
CA GLY A 201 -12.69 7.10 2.62
C GLY A 201 -11.43 6.86 1.78
N ALA A 202 -10.37 7.61 2.08
CA ALA A 202 -9.13 7.63 1.32
C ALA A 202 -7.99 6.90 2.02
N LEU A 203 -7.13 6.26 1.23
CA LEU A 203 -5.78 5.83 1.61
C LEU A 203 -4.78 6.65 0.80
N VAL A 204 -3.92 7.41 1.47
CA VAL A 204 -2.83 8.16 0.84
C VAL A 204 -1.51 7.51 1.20
N ILE A 205 -0.71 7.24 0.17
CA ILE A 205 0.63 6.63 0.29
C ILE A 205 1.63 7.56 -0.39
N ILE A 206 2.66 7.94 0.36
CA ILE A 206 3.87 8.58 -0.17
C ILE A 206 5.02 7.62 0.08
N ASP A 207 5.81 7.31 -0.96
CA ASP A 207 6.97 6.46 -0.75
C ASP A 207 8.12 6.74 -1.73
N HIS A 208 9.31 6.28 -1.38
CA HIS A 208 10.51 6.39 -2.19
C HIS A 208 10.44 5.48 -3.42
N VAL A 209 10.65 6.06 -4.59
CA VAL A 209 10.58 5.35 -5.87
C VAL A 209 11.83 4.49 -6.07
N ALA A 210 11.63 3.23 -6.41
CA ALA A 210 12.63 2.31 -6.92
C ALA A 210 12.64 2.31 -8.46
N GLU A 211 13.61 1.60 -9.06
CA GLU A 211 13.67 1.38 -10.50
C GLU A 211 12.39 0.69 -11.02
N PRO A 212 11.79 1.14 -12.12
CA PRO A 212 10.60 0.52 -12.69
C PRO A 212 10.81 -0.98 -12.97
N GLY A 213 9.88 -1.81 -12.54
CA GLY A 213 9.93 -3.27 -12.66
C GLY A 213 10.78 -3.97 -11.59
N SER A 214 11.34 -3.23 -10.61
CA SER A 214 12.11 -3.82 -9.51
C SER A 214 11.22 -4.53 -8.47
N GLY A 215 9.94 -4.23 -8.43
CA GLY A 215 9.03 -4.80 -7.44
C GLY A 215 9.42 -4.39 -6.02
N VAL A 216 9.71 -5.40 -5.18
CA VAL A 216 10.16 -5.24 -3.78
C VAL A 216 11.66 -5.52 -3.61
N ARG A 217 12.43 -5.63 -4.71
CA ARG A 217 13.87 -5.97 -4.66
C ARG A 217 14.70 -5.02 -3.79
N ASP A 218 14.32 -3.75 -3.81
CA ASP A 218 15.14 -2.67 -3.27
C ASP A 218 14.62 -2.13 -1.92
N THR A 219 13.59 -2.75 -1.33
CA THR A 219 13.00 -2.28 -0.07
C THR A 219 14.00 -2.36 1.08
N GLU A 220 14.54 -3.54 1.38
CA GLU A 220 15.49 -3.78 2.47
C GLU A 220 16.83 -3.06 2.30
N SER A 221 17.31 -2.92 1.05
CA SER A 221 18.67 -2.43 0.79
C SER A 221 18.75 -0.94 0.52
N LEU A 222 17.77 -0.40 -0.20
CA LEU A 222 17.74 0.99 -0.62
C LEU A 222 16.61 1.80 0.03
N HIS A 223 15.68 1.15 0.75
CA HIS A 223 14.45 1.73 1.27
C HIS A 223 13.62 2.38 0.18
N ARG A 224 13.40 1.62 -0.92
CA ARG A 224 12.66 2.06 -2.11
C ARG A 224 11.74 0.95 -2.60
N ILE A 225 10.60 1.32 -3.17
CA ILE A 225 9.64 0.39 -3.74
C ILE A 225 9.21 0.84 -5.13
N ASP A 226 8.97 -0.13 -6.03
CA ASP A 226 8.38 0.15 -7.33
C ASP A 226 6.92 0.62 -7.15
N PRO A 227 6.54 1.81 -7.65
CA PRO A 227 5.19 2.34 -7.55
C PRO A 227 4.10 1.38 -8.05
N GLU A 228 4.35 0.60 -9.10
CA GLU A 228 3.39 -0.37 -9.63
C GLU A 228 3.12 -1.52 -8.64
N THR A 229 4.10 -1.86 -7.80
CA THR A 229 3.90 -2.83 -6.71
C THR A 229 2.93 -2.29 -5.66
N ILE A 230 3.05 -1.02 -5.28
CA ILE A 230 2.09 -0.37 -4.38
C ILE A 230 0.69 -0.40 -5.01
N ILE A 231 0.58 0.08 -6.26
CA ILE A 231 -0.69 0.21 -6.97
C ILE A 231 -1.38 -1.15 -7.10
N SER A 232 -0.67 -2.17 -7.55
CA SER A 232 -1.23 -3.52 -7.72
C SER A 232 -1.65 -4.15 -6.39
N THR A 233 -0.84 -3.99 -5.34
CA THR A 233 -1.13 -4.51 -4.00
C THR A 233 -2.38 -3.86 -3.41
N VAL A 234 -2.49 -2.55 -3.51
CA VAL A 234 -3.62 -1.79 -2.95
C VAL A 234 -4.90 -2.06 -3.73
N ARG A 235 -4.83 -2.11 -5.07
CA ARG A 235 -5.97 -2.48 -5.93
C ARG A 235 -6.47 -3.91 -5.64
N ALA A 236 -5.58 -4.85 -5.37
CA ALA A 236 -5.95 -6.23 -5.04
C ALA A 236 -6.83 -6.34 -3.79
N ALA A 237 -6.72 -5.40 -2.84
CA ALA A 237 -7.58 -5.30 -1.67
C ALA A 237 -8.94 -4.62 -1.93
N GLY A 238 -9.20 -4.15 -3.16
CA GLY A 238 -10.47 -3.55 -3.58
C GLY A 238 -10.49 -2.03 -3.64
N PHE A 239 -9.38 -1.37 -3.42
CA PHE A 239 -9.26 0.08 -3.62
C PHE A 239 -9.26 0.47 -5.09
N VAL A 240 -9.66 1.72 -5.36
CA VAL A 240 -9.53 2.36 -6.67
C VAL A 240 -8.52 3.47 -6.56
N LEU A 241 -7.52 3.50 -7.45
CA LEU A 241 -6.59 4.62 -7.56
C LEU A 241 -7.38 5.84 -8.09
N GLU A 242 -7.51 6.87 -7.24
CA GLU A 242 -8.22 8.10 -7.57
C GLU A 242 -7.31 9.11 -8.24
N ALA A 243 -6.10 9.27 -7.68
CA ALA A 243 -5.13 10.25 -8.17
C ALA A 243 -3.70 9.83 -7.87
N GLN A 244 -2.80 10.29 -8.73
CA GLN A 244 -1.36 10.28 -8.55
C GLN A 244 -0.85 11.70 -8.74
N SER A 245 0.20 12.11 -8.00
CA SER A 245 0.76 13.45 -8.11
C SER A 245 2.27 13.40 -8.24
N ASP A 246 2.80 14.26 -9.11
CA ASP A 246 4.24 14.51 -9.28
C ASP A 246 4.81 15.51 -8.27
N LEU A 247 4.06 15.82 -7.22
CA LEU A 247 4.43 16.81 -6.20
C LEU A 247 5.84 16.62 -5.65
N LEU A 248 6.26 15.38 -5.47
CA LEU A 248 7.54 15.00 -4.88
C LEU A 248 8.46 14.28 -5.87
N ARG A 249 8.18 14.41 -7.18
CA ARG A 249 9.04 13.87 -8.23
C ARG A 249 10.39 14.57 -8.26
N ASN A 250 11.45 13.76 -8.33
CA ASN A 250 12.81 14.24 -8.54
C ASN A 250 13.54 13.40 -9.59
N VAL A 251 13.48 13.84 -10.83
CA VAL A 251 14.11 13.16 -11.97
C VAL A 251 15.65 13.09 -11.91
N ALA A 252 16.28 13.82 -10.98
CA ALA A 252 17.73 13.76 -10.77
C ALA A 252 18.13 12.63 -9.80
N ASP A 253 17.17 11.99 -9.13
CA ASP A 253 17.41 10.78 -8.32
C ASP A 253 17.37 9.55 -9.22
N HIS A 254 18.50 8.86 -9.37
CA HIS A 254 18.65 7.69 -10.24
C HIS A 254 18.21 6.38 -9.60
N HIS A 255 17.64 6.41 -8.40
CA HIS A 255 17.11 5.27 -7.64
C HIS A 255 18.15 4.19 -7.27
N ASP A 256 19.43 4.49 -7.40
CA ASP A 256 20.57 3.56 -7.21
C ASP A 256 21.23 3.67 -5.83
N ARG A 257 20.74 4.59 -4.97
CA ARG A 257 21.31 4.86 -3.65
C ARG A 257 20.28 4.64 -2.55
N VAL A 258 20.78 4.21 -1.40
CA VAL A 258 19.98 4.17 -0.18
C VAL A 258 19.48 5.60 0.16
N VAL A 259 18.21 5.73 0.53
CA VAL A 259 17.55 7.03 0.76
C VAL A 259 18.21 7.88 1.86
N PHE A 260 19.03 7.25 2.70
CA PHE A 260 19.78 7.91 3.78
C PHE A 260 21.15 8.46 3.34
N ASP A 261 21.60 8.20 2.09
CA ASP A 261 22.83 8.76 1.54
C ASP A 261 22.78 10.29 1.65
N PRO A 262 23.76 10.95 2.30
CA PRO A 262 23.79 12.41 2.48
C PRO A 262 23.65 13.21 1.17
N ALA A 263 24.05 12.62 0.03
CA ALA A 263 23.97 13.28 -1.27
C ALA A 263 22.53 13.43 -1.78
N ILE A 264 21.59 12.60 -1.33
CA ILE A 264 20.18 12.58 -1.80
C ILE A 264 19.14 12.64 -0.68
N ARG A 265 19.56 12.50 0.58
CA ARG A 265 18.65 12.53 1.73
C ARG A 265 17.78 13.80 1.70
N GLY A 266 16.47 13.61 1.83
CA GLY A 266 15.48 14.68 1.74
C GLY A 266 15.19 15.17 0.31
N ARG A 267 15.84 14.58 -0.71
CA ARG A 267 15.67 14.93 -2.13
C ARG A 267 15.48 13.70 -3.02
N THR A 268 15.09 12.57 -2.43
CA THR A 268 14.76 11.36 -3.18
C THR A 268 13.53 11.58 -4.06
N ASP A 269 13.46 10.85 -5.16
CA ASP A 269 12.23 10.75 -5.95
C ASP A 269 11.16 10.00 -5.15
N GLN A 270 9.94 10.56 -5.08
CA GLN A 270 8.85 9.96 -4.32
C GLN A 270 7.57 9.95 -5.14
N VAL A 271 6.81 8.89 -5.01
CA VAL A 271 5.45 8.79 -5.54
C VAL A 271 4.44 9.24 -4.49
N VAL A 272 3.39 9.92 -4.94
CA VAL A 272 2.24 10.34 -4.11
C VAL A 272 0.98 9.74 -4.71
N LEU A 273 0.36 8.81 -4.01
CA LEU A 273 -0.80 8.04 -4.47
C LEU A 273 -1.99 8.26 -3.54
N LYS A 274 -3.17 8.46 -4.13
CA LYS A 274 -4.44 8.51 -3.40
C LYS A 274 -5.39 7.45 -3.94
N PHE A 275 -5.81 6.58 -3.05
CA PHE A 275 -6.79 5.53 -3.32
C PHE A 275 -8.07 5.79 -2.56
N ILE A 276 -9.19 5.36 -3.11
CA ILE A 276 -10.51 5.48 -2.49
C ILE A 276 -11.10 4.09 -2.27
N LYS A 277 -11.69 3.88 -1.08
CA LYS A 277 -12.60 2.76 -0.87
C LYS A 277 -13.91 3.03 -1.60
N PRO A 278 -14.31 2.22 -2.60
CA PRO A 278 -15.54 2.47 -3.36
C PRO A 278 -16.78 2.56 -2.45
N ARG A 279 -17.72 3.41 -2.82
CA ARG A 279 -19.06 3.40 -2.20
C ARG A 279 -19.83 2.17 -2.66
N GLU A 280 -20.71 1.62 -1.82
CA GLU A 280 -21.40 0.34 -2.09
C GLU A 280 -22.09 0.27 -3.47
N SER A 281 -22.59 1.38 -4.00
CA SER A 281 -23.21 1.44 -5.33
C SER A 281 -22.22 1.12 -6.45
N ALA A 282 -20.97 1.57 -6.34
CA ALA A 282 -19.90 1.26 -7.31
C ALA A 282 -19.42 -0.20 -7.15
N ALA A 283 -19.34 -0.71 -5.94
CA ALA A 283 -18.99 -2.12 -5.68
C ALA A 283 -20.03 -3.09 -6.28
N ARG A 284 -21.33 -2.77 -6.18
CA ARG A 284 -22.40 -3.59 -6.80
C ARG A 284 -22.37 -3.52 -8.33
N LEU A 285 -22.07 -2.35 -8.91
CA LEU A 285 -21.89 -2.21 -10.35
C LEU A 285 -20.69 -3.01 -10.86
N HIS A 286 -19.58 -2.97 -10.15
CA HIS A 286 -18.38 -3.74 -10.51
C HIS A 286 -18.62 -5.26 -10.39
N ALA A 287 -19.24 -5.72 -9.30
CA ALA A 287 -19.62 -7.11 -9.12
C ALA A 287 -20.62 -7.56 -10.18
N SER A 288 -21.60 -6.72 -10.56
CA SER A 288 -22.58 -7.05 -11.60
C SER A 288 -21.97 -7.10 -13.01
N LEU A 289 -20.93 -6.29 -13.28
CA LEU A 289 -20.16 -6.34 -14.53
C LEU A 289 -19.36 -7.65 -14.63
N ILE A 290 -18.70 -8.06 -13.56
CA ILE A 290 -17.96 -9.34 -13.51
C ILE A 290 -18.90 -10.52 -13.68
N VAL A 291 -20.10 -10.50 -13.05
CA VAL A 291 -21.11 -11.56 -13.20
C VAL A 291 -21.67 -11.58 -14.62
N ARG A 292 -21.89 -10.43 -15.24
CA ARG A 292 -22.34 -10.35 -16.63
C ARG A 292 -21.29 -10.84 -17.63
N GLN A 293 -20.00 -10.53 -17.41
CA GLN A 293 -18.93 -11.07 -18.25
C GLN A 293 -18.82 -12.58 -18.13
N ARG A 294 -18.90 -13.15 -16.91
CA ARG A 294 -18.91 -14.61 -16.70
C ARG A 294 -20.18 -15.27 -17.24
N GLY A 295 -21.29 -14.58 -17.26
CA GLY A 295 -22.57 -15.08 -17.83
C GLY A 295 -22.63 -15.04 -19.36
N SER A 296 -21.85 -14.17 -20.03
CA SER A 296 -21.74 -14.14 -21.49
C SER A 296 -20.87 -15.28 -22.03
N ASP A 297 -19.89 -15.75 -21.27
CA ASP A 297 -19.03 -16.87 -21.65
C ASP A 297 -19.71 -18.26 -21.47
N SER A 298 -20.84 -18.32 -20.74
CA SER A 298 -21.58 -19.57 -20.52
C SER A 298 -22.60 -19.91 -21.61
N ARG A 299 -22.72 -19.09 -22.66
CA ARG A 299 -23.47 -19.45 -23.86
C ARG A 299 -22.59 -20.23 -24.84
N ALA A 300 -21.90 -21.24 -24.34
CA ALA A 300 -21.40 -22.29 -25.22
C ALA A 300 -22.56 -23.09 -25.78
N SER A 301 -22.60 -23.24 -27.09
CA SER A 301 -23.57 -24.01 -27.86
C SER A 301 -23.87 -25.36 -27.23
N PRO A 302 -25.09 -25.88 -27.30
CA PRO A 302 -25.43 -27.20 -26.80
C PRO A 302 -24.57 -28.24 -27.53
N CYS A 303 -23.74 -28.97 -26.75
CA CYS A 303 -22.97 -30.10 -27.27
C CYS A 303 -23.94 -31.19 -27.72
N THR A 304 -24.08 -31.39 -29.03
CA THR A 304 -24.94 -32.40 -29.66
C THR A 304 -24.25 -33.73 -29.89
N SER A 305 -23.16 -34.02 -29.20
CA SER A 305 -22.40 -35.27 -29.34
C SER A 305 -22.86 -36.32 -28.34
N PRO A 306 -23.07 -37.60 -28.76
CA PRO A 306 -23.50 -38.72 -27.89
C PRO A 306 -22.53 -39.07 -26.75
N VAL A 307 -21.31 -38.52 -26.74
CA VAL A 307 -20.28 -38.77 -25.71
C VAL A 307 -20.56 -37.91 -24.44
N CYS A 308 -21.35 -36.84 -24.50
CA CYS A 308 -21.69 -36.00 -23.35
C CYS A 308 -22.70 -36.66 -22.37
N ASP A 309 -23.54 -37.58 -22.85
CA ASP A 309 -24.58 -38.20 -22.02
C ASP A 309 -24.04 -39.22 -20.99
N LYS A 310 -22.93 -39.88 -21.32
CA LYS A 310 -22.31 -40.86 -20.40
C LYS A 310 -21.61 -40.23 -19.19
N ARG A 311 -21.19 -38.98 -19.26
CA ARG A 311 -20.56 -38.27 -18.10
C ARG A 311 -21.60 -37.70 -17.11
N ARG A 312 -22.83 -37.47 -17.57
CA ARG A 312 -23.90 -36.98 -16.68
C ARG A 312 -24.49 -38.08 -15.79
N ALA A 313 -24.46 -39.31 -16.25
CA ALA A 313 -24.95 -40.46 -15.48
C ALA A 313 -24.00 -40.84 -14.31
N ILE A 314 -22.69 -40.58 -14.43
CA ILE A 314 -21.71 -40.92 -13.38
C ILE A 314 -21.67 -39.87 -12.27
N ALA A 315 -22.04 -38.63 -12.57
CA ALA A 315 -22.07 -37.55 -11.56
C ALA A 315 -23.30 -37.60 -10.63
N LEU A 316 -24.39 -38.24 -11.08
CA LEU A 316 -25.64 -38.38 -10.29
C LEU A 316 -25.60 -39.55 -9.31
N THR A 317 -24.71 -40.54 -9.53
CA THR A 317 -24.56 -41.69 -8.60
C THR A 317 -23.58 -41.44 -7.45
N ALA A 318 -22.70 -40.45 -7.57
CA ALA A 318 -21.75 -40.10 -6.52
C ALA A 318 -22.36 -39.18 -5.42
N SER A 319 -23.50 -38.51 -5.67
CA SER A 319 -24.13 -37.59 -4.72
C SER A 319 -25.18 -38.27 -3.80
N ALA A 320 -25.46 -39.57 -4.00
CA ALA A 320 -26.47 -40.29 -3.22
C ALA A 320 -25.93 -41.17 -2.09
N VAL A 321 -24.60 -41.26 -1.92
CA VAL A 321 -23.96 -42.18 -0.94
C VAL A 321 -23.49 -41.48 0.36
N THR A 322 -23.59 -40.15 0.47
CA THR A 322 -23.14 -39.45 1.67
C THR A 322 -24.26 -38.85 2.54
N ARG A 323 -25.44 -39.46 2.53
CA ARG A 323 -26.52 -39.14 3.52
C ARG A 323 -27.08 -40.41 4.14
N ASN A 324 -26.30 -41.06 4.92
CA ASN A 324 -26.75 -41.90 6.03
C ASN A 324 -25.52 -42.35 6.83
N GLU A 325 -25.25 -41.61 7.90
CA GLU A 325 -24.71 -42.15 9.16
C GLU A 325 -24.37 -40.96 10.08
N ASN A 326 -25.21 -40.89 11.12
CA ASN A 326 -25.14 -40.13 12.41
C ASN A 326 -25.30 -38.62 12.35
#